data_6f1ee88beb4753e6c4552386b7ebbdb8
#
_entry.id   6f1ee88beb4753e6c4552386b7ebbdb8
#
_cell.length_a   1.000
_cell.length_b   1.000
_cell.length_c   1.000
_cell.angle_alpha   90.00
_cell.angle_beta   90.00
_cell.angle_gamma   90.00
#
_symmetry.space_group_name_H-M   'P 1'
#
loop_
_entity.id
_entity.type
_entity.pdbx_description
1 polymer ?
#
loop_
_entity_poly.entity_id
_entity_poly.type
_entity_poly.pdbx_seq_one_letter_code
_entity_poly.pdbx_strand_id
1 'polypeptide(L)'
;VSFHLSPQSVTIDPDRADLPADEVRAAEQLANEVVWQNRPVTVRLVARDEAALLPLRKLPPGRNGTLRLIDIADFDLTACGGTHVAGTAEVGLIKVLRTERRGGTTRVEFRCGARAFADYRAKHETVQQLTSALTTGQADLLLAINKMQDETKALRSELKQKQTALLRLEAEQLLAAAEALRGTRLVTHVYSGRDADELRQLANLLVAAGSVAALLGLAGERAQLGFARSADGPSFAHMGDLIKPALVALGGARGGGGALSAQGGGTPAGEVMVAAALSASAERLRVAANLVE
;
A
#
# COMPACT_ATOMS: atom_id res chain seq x y z
N VAL A 1 -11.57 17.90 -30.64
CA VAL A 1 -11.19 16.50 -30.31
C VAL A 1 -9.82 16.22 -30.88
N SER A 2 -8.87 15.82 -30.06
CA SER A 2 -7.57 15.28 -30.47
C SER A 2 -7.57 13.76 -30.33
N PHE A 3 -6.72 13.08 -31.08
CA PHE A 3 -6.50 11.64 -30.92
C PHE A 3 -5.02 11.31 -31.00
N HIS A 4 -4.61 10.26 -30.29
CA HIS A 4 -3.25 9.73 -30.32
C HIS A 4 -3.29 8.23 -30.55
N LEU A 5 -2.45 7.78 -31.47
CA LEU A 5 -2.31 6.36 -31.79
C LEU A 5 -1.00 5.85 -31.21
N SER A 6 -1.04 4.72 -30.51
CA SER A 6 0.13 3.98 -30.09
C SER A 6 0.00 2.50 -30.48
N PRO A 7 1.08 1.72 -30.44
CA PRO A 7 1.00 0.29 -30.70
C PRO A 7 0.08 -0.46 -29.71
N GLN A 8 -0.06 0.04 -28.48
CA GLN A 8 -0.80 -0.63 -27.42
C GLN A 8 -2.24 -0.15 -27.28
N SER A 9 -2.50 1.14 -27.50
CA SER A 9 -3.83 1.73 -27.28
C SER A 9 -4.06 2.95 -28.15
N VAL A 10 -5.31 3.37 -28.21
CA VAL A 10 -5.74 4.63 -28.82
C VAL A 10 -6.33 5.52 -27.76
N THR A 11 -6.01 6.81 -27.79
CA THR A 11 -6.66 7.79 -26.92
C THR A 11 -7.35 8.88 -27.73
N ILE A 12 -8.51 9.31 -27.26
CA ILE A 12 -9.21 10.49 -27.74
C ILE A 12 -9.43 11.47 -26.59
N ASP A 13 -9.34 12.75 -26.88
CA ASP A 13 -9.60 13.82 -25.94
C ASP A 13 -10.84 14.60 -26.43
N PRO A 14 -12.06 14.20 -26.04
CA PRO A 14 -13.26 14.98 -26.29
C PRO A 14 -13.16 16.35 -25.62
N ASP A 15 -13.77 17.34 -26.24
CA ASP A 15 -13.82 18.70 -25.68
C ASP A 15 -14.89 18.81 -24.57
N ARG A 16 -14.70 17.99 -23.54
CA ARG A 16 -15.53 17.91 -22.34
C ARG A 16 -14.66 17.64 -21.11
N ALA A 17 -14.86 18.44 -20.09
CA ALA A 17 -14.11 18.33 -18.84
C ALA A 17 -14.57 17.14 -17.99
N ASP A 18 -15.79 16.69 -18.17
CA ASP A 18 -16.37 15.56 -17.42
C ASP A 18 -17.15 14.64 -18.37
N LEU A 19 -16.92 13.35 -18.23
CA LEU A 19 -17.60 12.29 -18.95
C LEU A 19 -18.09 11.25 -17.92
N PRO A 20 -19.37 11.30 -17.55
CA PRO A 20 -19.97 10.31 -16.68
C PRO A 20 -19.80 8.88 -17.21
N ALA A 21 -19.62 7.93 -16.33
CA ALA A 21 -19.32 6.54 -16.70
C ALA A 21 -20.46 5.87 -17.52
N ASP A 22 -21.68 6.29 -17.30
CA ASP A 22 -22.86 5.84 -18.07
C ASP A 22 -22.84 6.37 -19.50
N GLU A 23 -22.48 7.64 -19.72
CA GLU A 23 -22.29 8.18 -21.07
C GLU A 23 -21.15 7.47 -21.83
N VAL A 24 -20.04 7.18 -21.14
CA VAL A 24 -18.93 6.43 -21.75
C VAL A 24 -19.38 5.02 -22.13
N ARG A 25 -20.17 4.35 -21.27
CA ARG A 25 -20.73 3.03 -21.59
C ARG A 25 -21.71 3.09 -22.77
N ALA A 26 -22.57 4.08 -22.79
CA ALA A 26 -23.51 4.26 -23.89
C ALA A 26 -22.80 4.55 -25.23
N ALA A 27 -21.74 5.36 -25.22
CA ALA A 27 -20.93 5.62 -26.40
C ALA A 27 -20.16 4.36 -26.88
N GLU A 28 -19.62 3.57 -25.96
CA GLU A 28 -18.97 2.28 -26.26
C GLU A 28 -19.98 1.31 -26.89
N GLN A 29 -21.17 1.21 -26.31
CA GLN A 29 -22.22 0.35 -26.84
C GLN A 29 -22.65 0.77 -28.25
N LEU A 30 -22.96 2.04 -28.46
CA LEU A 30 -23.33 2.56 -29.78
C LEU A 30 -22.24 2.33 -30.83
N ALA A 31 -20.97 2.54 -30.46
CA ALA A 31 -19.85 2.29 -31.37
C ALA A 31 -19.78 0.81 -31.79
N ASN A 32 -19.99 -0.13 -30.86
CA ASN A 32 -20.02 -1.56 -31.17
C ASN A 32 -21.26 -1.96 -31.96
N GLU A 33 -22.41 -1.37 -31.72
CA GLU A 33 -23.62 -1.60 -32.54
C GLU A 33 -23.37 -1.21 -34.01
N VAL A 34 -22.72 -0.07 -34.26
CA VAL A 34 -22.34 0.37 -35.60
C VAL A 34 -21.32 -0.58 -36.25
N VAL A 35 -20.34 -1.08 -35.46
CA VAL A 35 -19.39 -2.11 -35.92
C VAL A 35 -20.15 -3.37 -36.36
N TRP A 36 -21.08 -3.87 -35.57
CA TRP A 36 -21.83 -5.11 -35.86
C TRP A 36 -22.80 -4.98 -37.02
N GLN A 37 -23.28 -3.75 -37.33
CA GLN A 37 -24.12 -3.50 -38.48
C GLN A 37 -23.37 -3.61 -39.83
N ASN A 38 -22.04 -3.66 -39.80
CA ASN A 38 -21.19 -3.73 -40.98
C ASN A 38 -21.55 -2.70 -42.06
N ARG A 39 -21.71 -1.42 -41.63
CA ARG A 39 -22.07 -0.34 -42.56
C ARG A 39 -20.97 -0.08 -43.59
N PRO A 40 -21.28 0.12 -44.87
CA PRO A 40 -20.30 0.54 -45.88
C PRO A 40 -19.61 1.85 -45.51
N VAL A 41 -18.31 1.89 -45.70
CA VAL A 41 -17.48 3.11 -45.53
C VAL A 41 -16.93 3.49 -46.87
N THR A 42 -17.38 4.63 -47.43
CA THR A 42 -17.02 5.08 -48.75
C THR A 42 -16.27 6.41 -48.74
N VAL A 43 -15.44 6.62 -49.77
CA VAL A 43 -14.73 7.87 -50.00
C VAL A 43 -15.48 8.70 -51.02
N ARG A 44 -15.83 9.93 -50.65
CA ARG A 44 -16.43 10.91 -51.58
C ARG A 44 -15.48 12.08 -51.76
N LEU A 45 -15.24 12.47 -53.01
CA LEU A 45 -14.49 13.68 -53.37
C LEU A 45 -15.52 14.76 -53.80
N VAL A 46 -15.58 15.83 -53.03
CA VAL A 46 -16.62 16.82 -53.13
C VAL A 46 -16.02 18.22 -53.15
N ALA A 47 -16.50 19.11 -54.02
CA ALA A 47 -16.09 20.52 -54.02
C ALA A 47 -16.45 21.16 -52.65
N ARG A 48 -15.67 22.15 -52.22
CA ARG A 48 -15.88 22.79 -50.92
C ARG A 48 -17.26 23.41 -50.77
N ASP A 49 -17.73 24.04 -51.85
CA ASP A 49 -19.06 24.72 -51.84
C ASP A 49 -20.17 23.68 -51.69
N GLU A 50 -20.07 22.55 -52.35
CA GLU A 50 -20.99 21.44 -52.21
C GLU A 50 -20.88 20.79 -50.80
N ALA A 51 -19.66 20.60 -50.28
CA ALA A 51 -19.43 20.07 -48.98
C ALA A 51 -20.05 20.93 -47.86
N ALA A 52 -20.12 22.25 -48.04
CA ALA A 52 -20.72 23.17 -47.09
C ALA A 52 -22.24 22.96 -46.96
N LEU A 53 -22.87 22.33 -47.93
CA LEU A 53 -24.31 22.00 -47.90
C LEU A 53 -24.63 20.61 -47.34
N LEU A 54 -23.59 19.81 -47.06
CA LEU A 54 -23.71 18.47 -46.51
C LEU A 54 -23.72 18.49 -44.95
N PRO A 55 -24.35 17.53 -44.31
CA PRO A 55 -24.41 17.41 -42.84
C PRO A 55 -23.05 16.94 -42.27
N LEU A 56 -21.99 17.69 -42.54
CA LEU A 56 -20.66 17.38 -42.01
C LEU A 56 -20.59 17.71 -40.55
N ARG A 57 -19.97 16.82 -39.76
CA ARG A 57 -19.67 17.07 -38.36
C ARG A 57 -18.84 18.35 -38.16
N LYS A 58 -17.89 18.61 -39.05
CA LYS A 58 -17.06 19.83 -39.06
C LYS A 58 -16.50 20.08 -40.46
N LEU A 59 -16.67 21.27 -40.96
CA LEU A 59 -16.01 21.70 -42.18
C LEU A 59 -14.57 22.13 -41.86
N PRO A 60 -13.52 21.55 -42.51
CA PRO A 60 -12.14 21.92 -42.21
C PRO A 60 -11.86 23.38 -42.59
N PRO A 61 -11.23 24.18 -41.68
CA PRO A 61 -10.88 25.56 -42.02
C PRO A 61 -9.75 25.64 -43.07
N GLY A 62 -9.78 26.67 -43.88
CA GLY A 62 -8.63 27.06 -44.73
C GLY A 62 -8.29 26.17 -45.93
N ARG A 63 -9.05 25.09 -46.21
CA ARG A 63 -8.82 24.25 -47.40
C ARG A 63 -9.77 24.69 -48.54
N ASN A 64 -9.20 25.25 -49.60
CA ASN A 64 -9.91 25.50 -50.85
C ASN A 64 -9.76 24.29 -51.80
N GLY A 65 -10.75 24.06 -52.67
CA GLY A 65 -10.74 22.97 -53.65
C GLY A 65 -11.53 21.73 -53.21
N THR A 66 -11.10 20.55 -53.64
CA THR A 66 -11.80 19.28 -53.38
C THR A 66 -11.49 18.74 -51.98
N LEU A 67 -12.52 18.42 -51.26
CA LEU A 67 -12.46 17.75 -49.95
C LEU A 67 -12.66 16.25 -50.10
N ARG A 68 -11.87 15.47 -49.39
CA ARG A 68 -12.07 14.03 -49.25
C ARG A 68 -12.93 13.79 -48.00
N LEU A 69 -14.13 13.30 -48.22
CA LEU A 69 -15.09 12.93 -47.19
C LEU A 69 -15.12 11.43 -47.03
N ILE A 70 -15.27 11.01 -45.78
CA ILE A 70 -15.52 9.62 -45.40
C ILE A 70 -16.97 9.55 -44.97
N ASP A 71 -17.72 8.70 -45.67
CA ASP A 71 -19.14 8.47 -45.47
C ASP A 71 -19.35 7.08 -44.87
N ILE A 72 -19.78 7.02 -43.60
CA ILE A 72 -20.26 5.82 -42.96
C ILE A 72 -21.79 5.82 -43.14
N ALA A 73 -22.28 4.90 -43.97
CA ALA A 73 -23.67 4.87 -44.43
C ALA A 73 -24.66 5.03 -43.27
N ASP A 74 -25.55 6.04 -43.40
CA ASP A 74 -26.60 6.38 -42.43
C ASP A 74 -26.11 6.61 -40.97
N PHE A 75 -24.82 7.05 -40.81
CA PHE A 75 -24.30 7.28 -39.47
C PHE A 75 -23.44 8.55 -39.36
N ASP A 76 -22.39 8.71 -40.18
CA ASP A 76 -21.49 9.85 -40.04
C ASP A 76 -20.86 10.24 -41.38
N LEU A 77 -20.73 11.54 -41.61
CA LEU A 77 -20.03 12.12 -42.75
C LEU A 77 -18.99 13.11 -42.25
N THR A 78 -17.71 12.82 -42.53
CA THR A 78 -16.61 13.62 -41.98
C THR A 78 -15.49 13.82 -43.00
N ALA A 79 -14.82 14.97 -42.96
CA ALA A 79 -13.64 15.24 -43.79
C ALA A 79 -12.39 14.59 -43.14
N CYS A 80 -11.76 13.63 -43.82
CA CYS A 80 -10.57 12.96 -43.33
C CYS A 80 -9.60 12.56 -44.47
N GLY A 81 -8.31 12.82 -44.25
CA GLY A 81 -7.24 12.43 -45.17
C GLY A 81 -6.61 11.06 -44.87
N GLY A 82 -6.99 10.41 -43.77
CA GLY A 82 -6.43 9.13 -43.31
C GLY A 82 -6.92 7.92 -44.10
N THR A 83 -6.38 6.75 -43.80
CA THR A 83 -6.86 5.47 -44.29
C THR A 83 -8.08 5.01 -43.47
N HIS A 84 -9.03 4.36 -44.13
CA HIS A 84 -10.25 3.85 -43.54
C HIS A 84 -10.52 2.42 -44.01
N VAL A 85 -11.25 1.68 -43.19
CA VAL A 85 -11.81 0.36 -43.51
C VAL A 85 -12.87 0.48 -44.60
N ALA A 86 -13.21 -0.62 -45.30
CA ALA A 86 -14.28 -0.63 -46.29
C ALA A 86 -15.65 -0.89 -45.67
N GLY A 87 -15.69 -1.51 -44.49
CA GLY A 87 -16.89 -1.73 -43.70
C GLY A 87 -16.63 -1.60 -42.21
N THR A 88 -17.61 -1.16 -41.44
CA THR A 88 -17.43 -0.92 -40.00
C THR A 88 -17.07 -2.19 -39.22
N ALA A 89 -17.48 -3.39 -39.68
CA ALA A 89 -17.11 -4.65 -39.04
C ALA A 89 -15.60 -4.92 -39.00
N GLU A 90 -14.83 -4.37 -39.94
CA GLU A 90 -13.38 -4.55 -39.98
C GLU A 90 -12.66 -3.88 -38.80
N VAL A 91 -13.29 -2.97 -38.09
CA VAL A 91 -12.75 -2.36 -36.86
C VAL A 91 -12.70 -3.36 -35.72
N GLY A 92 -13.65 -4.30 -35.69
CA GLY A 92 -13.81 -5.29 -34.61
C GLY A 92 -14.28 -4.66 -33.31
N LEU A 93 -14.29 -5.46 -32.24
CA LEU A 93 -14.74 -5.02 -30.91
C LEU A 93 -13.99 -3.76 -30.45
N ILE A 94 -14.74 -2.77 -30.00
CA ILE A 94 -14.22 -1.55 -29.38
C ILE A 94 -14.44 -1.68 -27.85
N LYS A 95 -13.37 -1.51 -27.06
CA LYS A 95 -13.44 -1.54 -25.61
C LYS A 95 -12.74 -0.35 -25.00
N VAL A 96 -13.50 0.46 -24.26
CA VAL A 96 -12.95 1.54 -23.44
C VAL A 96 -12.26 0.91 -22.21
N LEU A 97 -11.01 1.32 -21.99
CA LEU A 97 -10.22 0.80 -20.89
C LEU A 97 -10.32 1.69 -19.65
N ARG A 98 -10.18 3.00 -19.87
CA ARG A 98 -10.25 4.00 -18.79
C ARG A 98 -10.53 5.39 -19.34
N THR A 99 -10.97 6.25 -18.43
CA THR A 99 -11.06 7.69 -18.61
C THR A 99 -10.14 8.39 -17.61
N GLU A 100 -9.49 9.47 -18.04
CA GLU A 100 -8.59 10.25 -17.20
C GLU A 100 -8.87 11.75 -17.40
N ARG A 101 -9.10 12.47 -16.31
CA ARG A 101 -9.23 13.93 -16.34
C ARG A 101 -7.87 14.59 -16.59
N ARG A 102 -7.81 15.46 -17.60
CA ARG A 102 -6.59 16.23 -17.95
C ARG A 102 -6.93 17.71 -18.13
N GLY A 103 -6.73 18.49 -17.07
CA GLY A 103 -7.10 19.90 -17.10
C GLY A 103 -8.59 20.11 -17.39
N GLY A 104 -8.91 20.81 -18.49
CA GLY A 104 -10.30 21.07 -18.92
C GLY A 104 -10.92 20.00 -19.82
N THR A 105 -10.26 18.87 -20.07
CA THR A 105 -10.72 17.80 -20.97
C THR A 105 -10.66 16.44 -20.27
N THR A 106 -11.38 15.45 -20.81
CA THR A 106 -11.29 14.04 -20.37
C THR A 106 -10.66 13.21 -21.47
N ARG A 107 -9.57 12.51 -21.17
CA ARG A 107 -8.97 11.52 -22.05
C ARG A 107 -9.68 10.18 -21.93
N VAL A 108 -10.09 9.62 -23.05
CA VAL A 108 -10.64 8.27 -23.15
C VAL A 108 -9.64 7.37 -23.84
N GLU A 109 -9.20 6.31 -23.15
CA GLU A 109 -8.33 5.28 -23.70
C GLU A 109 -9.15 4.05 -24.07
N PHE A 110 -8.94 3.55 -25.29
CA PHE A 110 -9.65 2.37 -25.77
C PHE A 110 -8.75 1.49 -26.66
N ARG A 111 -9.21 0.27 -26.86
CA ARG A 111 -8.66 -0.69 -27.81
C ARG A 111 -9.72 -1.16 -28.76
N CYS A 112 -9.31 -1.56 -29.96
CA CYS A 112 -10.22 -2.16 -30.96
C CYS A 112 -9.59 -3.38 -31.63
N GLY A 113 -10.44 -4.24 -32.18
CA GLY A 113 -10.05 -5.41 -32.96
C GLY A 113 -9.18 -6.39 -32.20
N ALA A 114 -8.11 -6.87 -32.82
CA ALA A 114 -7.19 -7.86 -32.25
C ALA A 114 -6.57 -7.41 -30.91
N ARG A 115 -6.35 -6.10 -30.73
CA ARG A 115 -5.82 -5.56 -29.46
C ARG A 115 -6.81 -5.66 -28.31
N ALA A 116 -8.09 -5.41 -28.58
CA ALA A 116 -9.16 -5.60 -27.60
C ALA A 116 -9.32 -7.08 -27.23
N PHE A 117 -9.22 -7.98 -28.22
CA PHE A 117 -9.26 -9.42 -27.98
C PHE A 117 -8.07 -9.93 -27.15
N ALA A 118 -6.85 -9.44 -27.45
CA ALA A 118 -5.66 -9.80 -26.68
C ALA A 118 -5.76 -9.33 -25.21
N ASP A 119 -6.29 -8.13 -24.98
CA ASP A 119 -6.54 -7.60 -23.64
C ASP A 119 -7.58 -8.42 -22.87
N TYR A 120 -8.67 -8.80 -23.53
CA TYR A 120 -9.69 -9.69 -22.95
C TYR A 120 -9.08 -11.05 -22.55
N ARG A 121 -8.28 -11.65 -23.45
CA ARG A 121 -7.61 -12.95 -23.18
C ARG A 121 -6.74 -12.86 -21.93
N ALA A 122 -5.88 -11.86 -21.83
CA ALA A 122 -5.00 -11.69 -20.66
C ALA A 122 -5.80 -11.53 -19.36
N LYS A 123 -6.89 -10.76 -19.39
CA LYS A 123 -7.78 -10.58 -18.24
C LYS A 123 -8.52 -11.87 -17.88
N HIS A 124 -8.99 -12.62 -18.90
CA HIS A 124 -9.64 -13.89 -18.70
C HIS A 124 -8.70 -14.90 -18.04
N GLU A 125 -7.46 -15.02 -18.54
CA GLU A 125 -6.44 -15.91 -17.96
C GLU A 125 -6.14 -15.54 -16.50
N THR A 126 -6.03 -14.24 -16.18
CA THR A 126 -5.84 -13.77 -14.80
C THR A 126 -7.02 -14.17 -13.90
N VAL A 127 -8.25 -13.98 -14.37
CA VAL A 127 -9.45 -14.38 -13.61
C VAL A 127 -9.48 -15.89 -13.39
N GLN A 128 -9.14 -16.68 -14.40
CA GLN A 128 -9.08 -18.15 -14.28
C GLN A 128 -8.03 -18.60 -13.24
N GLN A 129 -6.86 -17.96 -13.23
CA GLN A 129 -5.83 -18.25 -12.22
C GLN A 129 -6.31 -17.91 -10.80
N LEU A 130 -6.98 -16.78 -10.62
CA LEU A 130 -7.52 -16.36 -9.33
C LEU A 130 -8.64 -17.29 -8.84
N THR A 131 -9.57 -17.68 -9.71
CA THR A 131 -10.65 -18.61 -9.36
C THR A 131 -10.11 -19.99 -9.01
N SER A 132 -9.10 -20.47 -9.74
CA SER A 132 -8.39 -21.70 -9.40
C SER A 132 -7.68 -21.63 -8.06
N ALA A 133 -6.91 -20.55 -7.81
CA ALA A 133 -6.16 -20.38 -6.57
C ALA A 133 -7.08 -20.27 -5.33
N LEU A 134 -8.23 -19.65 -5.47
CA LEU A 134 -9.22 -19.48 -4.40
C LEU A 134 -10.29 -20.58 -4.37
N THR A 135 -10.22 -21.54 -5.28
CA THR A 135 -11.21 -22.64 -5.41
C THR A 135 -12.65 -22.11 -5.39
N THR A 136 -12.93 -21.10 -6.23
CA THR A 136 -14.22 -20.41 -6.28
C THR A 136 -14.68 -20.13 -7.70
N GLY A 137 -15.97 -19.83 -7.90
CA GLY A 137 -16.49 -19.33 -9.16
C GLY A 137 -16.16 -17.86 -9.41
N GLN A 138 -16.20 -17.42 -10.67
CA GLN A 138 -15.95 -16.02 -11.03
C GLN A 138 -16.92 -15.05 -10.32
N ALA A 139 -18.18 -15.43 -10.18
CA ALA A 139 -19.20 -14.60 -9.52
C ALA A 139 -18.89 -14.38 -8.03
N ASP A 140 -18.28 -15.37 -7.39
CA ASP A 140 -18.00 -15.37 -5.94
C ASP A 140 -16.59 -14.88 -5.60
N LEU A 141 -15.77 -14.54 -6.60
CA LEU A 141 -14.37 -14.17 -6.42
C LEU A 141 -14.20 -13.00 -5.42
N LEU A 142 -15.00 -11.96 -5.56
CA LEU A 142 -14.93 -10.81 -4.65
C LEU A 142 -15.32 -11.21 -3.21
N LEU A 143 -16.33 -12.05 -3.06
CA LEU A 143 -16.75 -12.57 -1.76
C LEU A 143 -15.64 -13.39 -1.10
N ALA A 144 -14.98 -14.27 -1.86
CA ALA A 144 -13.85 -15.07 -1.38
C ALA A 144 -12.67 -14.21 -0.93
N ILE A 145 -12.33 -13.16 -1.70
CA ILE A 145 -11.26 -12.22 -1.34
C ILE A 145 -11.61 -11.47 -0.05
N ASN A 146 -12.82 -10.93 0.06
CA ASN A 146 -13.26 -10.22 1.27
C ASN A 146 -13.21 -11.13 2.50
N LYS A 147 -13.71 -12.37 2.38
CA LYS A 147 -13.64 -13.36 3.45
C LYS A 147 -12.20 -13.63 3.89
N MET A 148 -11.28 -13.83 2.95
CA MET A 148 -9.85 -14.04 3.27
C MET A 148 -9.23 -12.83 3.96
N GLN A 149 -9.61 -11.60 3.58
CA GLN A 149 -9.15 -10.38 4.25
C GLN A 149 -9.68 -10.29 5.68
N ASP A 150 -10.95 -10.61 5.91
CA ASP A 150 -11.57 -10.59 7.23
C ASP A 150 -10.96 -11.66 8.15
N GLU A 151 -10.75 -12.87 7.65
CA GLU A 151 -10.06 -13.96 8.36
C GLU A 151 -8.63 -13.56 8.73
N THR A 152 -7.89 -12.97 7.80
CA THR A 152 -6.53 -12.47 8.05
C THR A 152 -6.51 -11.41 9.15
N LYS A 153 -7.47 -10.49 9.15
CA LYS A 153 -7.61 -9.45 10.18
C LYS A 153 -7.96 -10.07 11.54
N ALA A 154 -8.86 -11.02 11.57
CA ALA A 154 -9.25 -11.74 12.80
C ALA A 154 -8.06 -12.52 13.39
N LEU A 155 -7.34 -13.28 12.57
CA LEU A 155 -6.15 -14.03 12.99
C LEU A 155 -5.03 -13.13 13.53
N ARG A 156 -4.79 -11.98 12.90
CA ARG A 156 -3.82 -11.00 13.41
C ARG A 156 -4.22 -10.42 14.76
N SER A 157 -5.52 -10.15 14.94
CA SER A 157 -6.05 -9.67 16.21
C SER A 157 -5.92 -10.74 17.31
N GLU A 158 -6.26 -11.98 17.01
CA GLU A 158 -6.13 -13.10 17.94
C GLU A 158 -4.66 -13.35 18.32
N LEU A 159 -3.75 -13.36 17.34
CA LEU A 159 -2.32 -13.49 17.59
C LEU A 159 -1.82 -12.41 18.56
N LYS A 160 -2.19 -11.15 18.31
CA LYS A 160 -1.82 -10.03 19.19
C LYS A 160 -2.36 -10.22 20.62
N GLN A 161 -3.59 -10.69 20.75
CA GLN A 161 -4.17 -10.97 22.07
C GLN A 161 -3.41 -12.08 22.80
N LYS A 162 -3.08 -13.19 22.09
CA LYS A 162 -2.29 -14.29 22.65
C LYS A 162 -0.89 -13.84 23.06
N GLN A 163 -0.20 -13.06 22.20
CA GLN A 163 1.10 -12.47 22.53
C GLN A 163 1.02 -11.59 23.78
N THR A 164 0.01 -10.72 23.87
CA THR A 164 -0.17 -9.87 25.05
C THR A 164 -0.43 -10.69 26.31
N ALA A 165 -1.22 -11.76 26.23
CA ALA A 165 -1.48 -12.64 27.35
C ALA A 165 -0.21 -13.37 27.82
N LEU A 166 0.61 -13.86 26.88
CA LEU A 166 1.91 -14.48 27.19
C LEU A 166 2.88 -13.51 27.85
N LEU A 167 2.96 -12.26 27.33
CA LEU A 167 3.80 -11.23 27.94
C LEU A 167 3.37 -10.86 29.36
N ARG A 168 2.06 -10.87 29.66
CA ARG A 168 1.56 -10.65 31.02
C ARG A 168 1.98 -11.77 31.98
N LEU A 169 1.80 -13.02 31.56
CA LEU A 169 2.21 -14.18 32.37
C LEU A 169 3.71 -14.16 32.63
N GLU A 170 4.50 -13.81 31.62
CA GLU A 170 5.95 -13.67 31.76
C GLU A 170 6.33 -12.51 32.69
N ALA A 171 5.65 -11.36 32.59
CA ALA A 171 5.86 -10.25 33.53
C ALA A 171 5.59 -10.68 34.98
N GLU A 172 4.54 -11.46 35.22
CA GLU A 172 4.22 -12.01 36.55
C GLU A 172 5.34 -12.94 37.04
N GLN A 173 5.87 -13.82 36.20
CA GLN A 173 6.99 -14.70 36.53
C GLN A 173 8.27 -13.93 36.87
N LEU A 174 8.59 -12.92 36.07
CA LEU A 174 9.75 -12.07 36.32
C LEU A 174 9.62 -11.26 37.62
N LEU A 175 8.41 -10.76 37.90
CA LEU A 175 8.12 -10.06 39.15
C LEU A 175 8.20 -10.97 40.37
N ALA A 176 7.82 -12.24 40.24
CA ALA A 176 7.93 -13.23 41.31
C ALA A 176 9.39 -13.62 41.60
N ALA A 177 10.25 -13.61 40.57
CA ALA A 177 11.68 -13.89 40.66
C ALA A 177 12.53 -12.63 40.91
N ALA A 178 11.95 -11.45 41.01
CA ALA A 178 12.65 -10.18 41.10
C ALA A 178 13.41 -10.04 42.42
N GLU A 179 14.60 -9.43 42.36
CA GLU A 179 15.38 -9.06 43.50
C GLU A 179 14.70 -7.93 44.30
N ALA A 180 14.58 -8.09 45.61
CA ALA A 180 14.08 -7.03 46.46
C ALA A 180 15.16 -6.01 46.79
N LEU A 181 14.93 -4.73 46.47
CA LEU A 181 15.88 -3.64 46.64
C LEU A 181 15.18 -2.46 47.32
N ARG A 182 15.27 -2.36 48.66
CA ARG A 182 14.65 -1.28 49.48
C ARG A 182 13.20 -0.95 49.08
N GLY A 183 12.34 -1.94 49.07
CA GLY A 183 10.90 -1.78 48.76
C GLY A 183 10.58 -1.70 47.27
N THR A 184 11.61 -1.81 46.38
CA THR A 184 11.46 -1.89 44.94
C THR A 184 11.88 -3.28 44.45
N ARG A 185 11.21 -3.80 43.45
CA ARG A 185 11.59 -5.04 42.74
C ARG A 185 12.51 -4.72 41.57
N LEU A 186 13.72 -5.23 41.59
CA LEU A 186 14.67 -5.12 40.47
C LEU A 186 14.54 -6.35 39.58
N VAL A 187 14.14 -6.13 38.33
CA VAL A 187 14.05 -7.15 37.29
C VAL A 187 15.18 -6.92 36.30
N THR A 188 16.03 -7.95 36.11
CA THR A 188 17.06 -7.97 35.07
C THR A 188 16.88 -9.21 34.22
N HIS A 189 16.79 -9.05 32.90
CA HIS A 189 16.67 -10.19 32.00
C HIS A 189 17.26 -9.91 30.62
N VAL A 190 17.87 -10.93 30.02
CA VAL A 190 18.40 -10.89 28.65
C VAL A 190 17.57 -11.81 27.76
N TYR A 191 17.17 -11.32 26.62
CA TYR A 191 16.42 -12.06 25.60
C TYR A 191 17.23 -12.26 24.34
N SER A 192 16.94 -13.35 23.63
CA SER A 192 17.38 -13.61 22.27
C SER A 192 16.18 -13.97 21.41
N GLY A 193 16.19 -13.55 20.14
CA GLY A 193 15.14 -13.91 19.19
C GLY A 193 13.80 -13.18 19.38
N ARG A 194 13.77 -12.07 20.12
CA ARG A 194 12.62 -11.19 20.27
C ARG A 194 12.80 -9.89 19.50
N ASP A 195 11.72 -9.17 19.29
CA ASP A 195 11.78 -7.81 18.75
C ASP A 195 11.80 -6.75 19.87
N ALA A 196 12.18 -5.54 19.48
CA ALA A 196 12.26 -4.41 20.40
C ALA A 196 10.91 -3.93 20.94
N ASP A 197 9.84 -4.17 20.19
CA ASP A 197 8.50 -3.79 20.58
C ASP A 197 7.98 -4.71 21.68
N GLU A 198 8.26 -6.01 21.62
CA GLU A 198 7.97 -6.95 22.72
C GLU A 198 8.73 -6.59 23.99
N LEU A 199 10.02 -6.24 23.86
CA LEU A 199 10.84 -5.80 25.02
C LEU A 199 10.23 -4.57 25.68
N ARG A 200 9.78 -3.59 24.88
CA ARG A 200 9.14 -2.37 25.40
C ARG A 200 7.79 -2.66 26.04
N GLN A 201 6.97 -3.53 25.44
CA GLN A 201 5.68 -3.94 26.01
C GLN A 201 5.87 -4.64 27.36
N LEU A 202 6.85 -5.54 27.46
CA LEU A 202 7.18 -6.23 28.70
C LEU A 202 7.67 -5.26 29.79
N ALA A 203 8.55 -4.31 29.43
CA ALA A 203 8.99 -3.27 30.36
C ALA A 203 7.79 -2.45 30.89
N ASN A 204 6.84 -2.10 30.03
CA ASN A 204 5.63 -1.38 30.44
C ASN A 204 4.74 -2.21 31.38
N LEU A 205 4.58 -3.52 31.10
CA LEU A 205 3.83 -4.44 31.97
C LEU A 205 4.48 -4.58 33.34
N LEU A 206 5.80 -4.69 33.40
CA LEU A 206 6.55 -4.78 34.63
C LEU A 206 6.38 -3.52 35.51
N VAL A 207 6.55 -2.33 34.93
CA VAL A 207 6.44 -1.07 35.69
C VAL A 207 5.02 -0.74 36.09
N ALA A 208 4.00 -1.24 35.36
CA ALA A 208 2.60 -1.08 35.72
C ALA A 208 2.22 -1.81 37.01
N ALA A 209 3.02 -2.79 37.46
CA ALA A 209 2.81 -3.49 38.73
C ALA A 209 3.21 -2.66 39.97
N GLY A 210 3.80 -1.46 39.78
CA GLY A 210 4.22 -0.57 40.88
C GLY A 210 5.51 -1.03 41.56
N SER A 211 6.28 -0.07 42.05
CA SER A 211 7.55 -0.29 42.78
C SER A 211 8.51 -1.24 42.07
N VAL A 212 8.75 -1.03 40.76
CA VAL A 212 9.58 -1.87 39.92
C VAL A 212 10.63 -1.01 39.22
N ALA A 213 11.84 -1.55 39.12
CA ALA A 213 12.89 -1.15 38.17
C ALA A 213 13.21 -2.32 37.26
N ALA A 214 12.99 -2.18 35.96
CA ALA A 214 13.23 -3.20 34.95
C ALA A 214 14.40 -2.81 34.07
N LEU A 215 15.42 -3.66 33.99
CA LEU A 215 16.58 -3.55 33.12
C LEU A 215 16.56 -4.75 32.18
N LEU A 216 16.04 -4.54 30.97
CA LEU A 216 15.89 -5.59 29.97
C LEU A 216 16.87 -5.42 28.84
N GLY A 217 17.41 -6.53 28.34
CA GLY A 217 18.31 -6.56 27.22
C GLY A 217 17.88 -7.53 26.13
N LEU A 218 18.15 -7.17 24.90
CA LEU A 218 17.94 -8.00 23.71
C LEU A 218 19.32 -8.23 23.05
N ALA A 219 19.75 -9.49 22.99
CA ALA A 219 20.99 -9.89 22.32
C ALA A 219 20.71 -10.22 20.84
N GLY A 220 21.68 -9.97 19.97
CA GLY A 220 21.61 -10.28 18.54
C GLY A 220 22.40 -9.30 17.67
N GLU A 221 22.16 -9.34 16.36
CA GLU A 221 22.81 -8.44 15.39
C GLU A 221 22.50 -6.95 15.63
N ARG A 222 21.38 -6.65 16.26
CA ARG A 222 20.94 -5.32 16.68
C ARG A 222 20.54 -5.38 18.15
N ALA A 223 21.51 -5.56 19.01
CA ALA A 223 21.28 -5.63 20.44
C ALA A 223 20.63 -4.34 20.95
N GLN A 224 19.72 -4.47 21.92
CA GLN A 224 18.99 -3.34 22.49
C GLN A 224 18.91 -3.47 24.02
N LEU A 225 18.87 -2.31 24.68
CA LEU A 225 18.58 -2.20 26.10
C LEU A 225 17.29 -1.39 26.26
N GLY A 226 16.44 -1.84 27.17
CA GLY A 226 15.21 -1.17 27.57
C GLY A 226 15.17 -1.07 29.09
N PHE A 227 15.36 0.11 29.64
CA PHE A 227 15.32 0.41 31.08
C PHE A 227 14.04 1.15 31.39
N ALA A 228 13.33 0.71 32.41
CA ALA A 228 12.12 1.37 32.83
C ALA A 228 11.95 1.27 34.37
N ARG A 229 11.30 2.25 34.97
CA ARG A 229 10.83 2.18 36.36
C ARG A 229 9.43 2.70 36.50
N SER A 230 8.72 2.24 37.52
CA SER A 230 7.43 2.77 37.90
C SER A 230 7.55 4.20 38.46
N ALA A 231 6.48 4.99 38.36
CA ALA A 231 6.46 6.39 38.82
C ALA A 231 6.64 6.49 40.33
N ASP A 232 6.08 5.53 41.07
CA ASP A 232 6.21 5.32 42.52
C ASP A 232 7.53 4.60 42.91
N GLY A 233 8.38 4.32 41.94
CA GLY A 233 9.67 3.67 42.17
C GLY A 233 10.72 4.64 42.73
N PRO A 234 11.91 4.14 43.06
CA PRO A 234 12.93 4.88 43.80
C PRO A 234 13.41 6.12 43.03
N SER A 235 13.43 7.27 43.67
CA SER A 235 13.88 8.54 43.07
C SER A 235 15.36 8.55 42.67
N PHE A 236 16.17 7.68 43.30
CA PHE A 236 17.60 7.53 42.97
C PHE A 236 17.87 6.80 41.63
N ALA A 237 16.84 6.21 41.05
CA ALA A 237 16.98 5.46 39.81
C ALA A 237 16.57 6.33 38.58
N HIS A 238 17.50 7.07 38.01
CA HIS A 238 17.28 7.81 36.78
C HIS A 238 17.64 6.93 35.56
N MET A 239 16.66 6.40 34.84
CA MET A 239 16.86 5.40 33.77
C MET A 239 17.77 5.93 32.62
N GLY A 240 17.63 7.20 32.26
CA GLY A 240 18.46 7.85 31.24
C GLY A 240 19.94 7.94 31.60
N ASP A 241 20.28 8.02 32.91
CA ASP A 241 21.67 8.03 33.35
C ASP A 241 22.23 6.63 33.54
N LEU A 242 21.38 5.68 33.94
CA LEU A 242 21.76 4.28 34.07
C LEU A 242 22.07 3.59 32.73
N ILE A 243 21.36 3.94 31.67
CA ILE A 243 21.54 3.29 30.38
C ILE A 243 22.82 3.75 29.65
N LYS A 244 23.26 4.99 29.84
CA LYS A 244 24.44 5.53 29.13
C LYS A 244 25.70 4.67 29.27
N PRO A 245 26.15 4.28 30.46
CA PRO A 245 27.33 3.43 30.60
C PRO A 245 27.10 2.02 30.06
N ALA A 246 25.88 1.49 30.14
CA ALA A 246 25.54 0.20 29.54
C ALA A 246 25.64 0.24 27.99
N LEU A 247 25.23 1.33 27.36
CA LEU A 247 25.38 1.53 25.92
C LEU A 247 26.83 1.64 25.50
N VAL A 248 27.69 2.28 26.33
CA VAL A 248 29.14 2.33 26.09
C VAL A 248 29.73 0.92 26.16
N ALA A 249 29.29 0.10 27.13
CA ALA A 249 29.73 -1.31 27.25
C ALA A 249 29.29 -2.18 26.08
N LEU A 250 28.22 -1.80 25.36
CA LEU A 250 27.78 -2.44 24.11
C LEU A 250 28.49 -1.88 22.86
N GLY A 251 29.65 -1.28 22.97
CA GLY A 251 30.43 -0.76 21.84
C GLY A 251 30.02 0.63 21.36
N GLY A 252 29.47 1.47 22.25
CA GLY A 252 29.08 2.85 21.93
C GLY A 252 27.72 2.97 21.21
N ALA A 253 26.82 2.06 21.49
CA ALA A 253 25.45 2.06 20.98
C ALA A 253 24.74 3.40 21.27
N ARG A 254 23.86 3.80 20.37
CA ARG A 254 23.09 5.06 20.50
C ARG A 254 21.83 4.83 21.34
N GLY A 255 21.49 5.84 22.13
CA GLY A 255 20.26 5.78 22.91
C GLY A 255 20.25 6.83 24.02
N GLY A 256 19.19 6.80 24.81
CA GLY A 256 18.96 7.69 25.93
C GLY A 256 17.53 7.62 26.41
N GLY A 257 17.17 8.52 27.30
CA GLY A 257 15.82 8.60 27.85
C GLY A 257 15.74 9.57 29.02
N GLY A 258 14.61 9.54 29.72
CA GLY A 258 14.32 10.34 30.88
C GLY A 258 14.46 9.57 32.20
N ALA A 259 13.85 10.14 33.24
CA ALA A 259 13.89 9.55 34.58
C ALA A 259 13.17 8.21 34.69
N LEU A 260 12.06 8.02 33.95
CA LEU A 260 11.21 6.83 34.06
C LEU A 260 11.56 5.74 33.04
N SER A 261 12.05 6.12 31.87
CA SER A 261 12.38 5.13 30.83
C SER A 261 13.54 5.60 29.97
N ALA A 262 14.32 4.65 29.49
CA ALA A 262 15.42 4.86 28.53
C ALA A 262 15.59 3.62 27.66
N GLN A 263 15.98 3.86 26.40
CA GLN A 263 16.25 2.76 25.46
C GLN A 263 17.43 3.11 24.57
N GLY A 264 18.10 2.09 24.05
CA GLY A 264 19.19 2.29 23.13
C GLY A 264 19.80 0.97 22.66
N GLY A 265 20.62 1.05 21.63
CA GLY A 265 21.23 -0.14 21.02
C GLY A 265 21.57 0.09 19.56
N GLY A 266 21.60 -1.00 18.78
CA GLY A 266 21.81 -0.98 17.34
C GLY A 266 23.14 -1.57 16.90
N THR A 267 24.06 -1.89 17.83
CA THR A 267 25.29 -2.62 17.58
C THR A 267 25.09 -4.12 17.83
N PRO A 268 25.82 -5.02 17.14
CA PRO A 268 25.79 -6.45 17.43
C PRO A 268 26.36 -6.72 18.84
N ALA A 269 25.64 -7.50 19.66
CA ALA A 269 26.14 -7.97 20.94
C ALA A 269 25.52 -9.32 21.32
N GLY A 270 26.36 -10.26 21.80
CA GLY A 270 25.89 -11.53 22.31
C GLY A 270 25.31 -11.43 23.72
N GLU A 271 24.63 -12.49 24.15
CA GLU A 271 23.97 -12.56 25.48
C GLU A 271 24.92 -12.22 26.65
N VAL A 272 26.15 -12.71 26.62
CA VAL A 272 27.16 -12.46 27.66
C VAL A 272 27.47 -10.96 27.82
N MET A 273 27.62 -10.26 26.68
CA MET A 273 27.91 -8.83 26.67
C MET A 273 26.72 -8.02 27.16
N VAL A 274 25.52 -8.37 26.71
CA VAL A 274 24.27 -7.73 27.16
C VAL A 274 24.06 -7.97 28.66
N ALA A 275 24.25 -9.21 29.13
CA ALA A 275 24.15 -9.55 30.54
C ALA A 275 25.14 -8.76 31.41
N ALA A 276 26.39 -8.63 30.97
CA ALA A 276 27.39 -7.82 31.68
C ALA A 276 27.00 -6.34 31.76
N ALA A 277 26.44 -5.77 30.67
CA ALA A 277 25.96 -4.39 30.67
C ALA A 277 24.77 -4.17 31.63
N LEU A 278 23.83 -5.13 31.68
CA LEU A 278 22.71 -5.10 32.64
C LEU A 278 23.20 -5.25 34.08
N SER A 279 24.11 -6.18 34.36
CA SER A 279 24.69 -6.42 35.68
C SER A 279 25.40 -5.18 36.22
N ALA A 280 26.20 -4.50 35.39
CA ALA A 280 26.86 -3.25 35.77
C ALA A 280 25.85 -2.13 36.10
N SER A 281 24.74 -2.07 35.39
CA SER A 281 23.67 -1.09 35.69
C SER A 281 22.88 -1.47 36.94
N ALA A 282 22.64 -2.75 37.17
CA ALA A 282 22.00 -3.25 38.40
C ALA A 282 22.84 -2.97 39.63
N GLU A 283 24.17 -3.15 39.56
CA GLU A 283 25.07 -2.86 40.65
C GLU A 283 25.10 -1.37 41.01
N ARG A 284 25.05 -0.48 40.01
CA ARG A 284 24.89 0.97 40.26
C ARG A 284 23.60 1.30 40.99
N LEU A 285 22.50 0.61 40.66
CA LEU A 285 21.23 0.76 41.37
C LEU A 285 21.33 0.30 42.83
N ARG A 286 22.00 -0.83 43.09
CA ARG A 286 22.23 -1.34 44.44
C ARG A 286 23.07 -0.36 45.28
N VAL A 287 24.14 0.17 44.71
CA VAL A 287 24.97 1.19 45.37
C VAL A 287 24.17 2.44 45.67
N ALA A 288 23.44 2.95 44.67
CA ALA A 288 22.58 4.15 44.87
C ALA A 288 21.49 3.90 45.93
N ALA A 289 20.89 2.73 45.94
CA ALA A 289 19.91 2.33 46.96
C ALA A 289 20.51 2.32 48.38
N ASN A 290 21.77 1.94 48.55
CA ASN A 290 22.46 1.89 49.83
C ASN A 290 22.93 3.26 50.33
N LEU A 291 23.05 4.27 49.46
CA LEU A 291 23.46 5.62 49.80
C LEU A 291 22.31 6.56 50.22
N VAL A 292 21.06 6.13 50.03
CA VAL A 292 19.85 6.87 50.49
C VAL A 292 19.50 6.37 51.88
N GLU A 293 19.96 7.08 52.90
CA GLU A 293 19.55 6.89 54.29
C GLU A 293 18.15 7.44 54.54
#